data_81eacd0d67af92e4e85aa3bfe74730f7
#
_entry.id   81eacd0d67af92e4e85aa3bfe74730f7
#
_cell.length_a   1.000
_cell.length_b   1.000
_cell.length_c   1.000
_cell.angle_alpha   90.00
_cell.angle_beta   90.00
_cell.angle_gamma   90.00
#
_symmetry.space_group_name_H-M   'P 1'
#
loop_
_entity.id
_entity.type
_entity.pdbx_description
1 polymer ?
#
loop_
_entity_poly.entity_id
_entity_poly.type
_entity_poly.pdbx_seq_one_letter_code
_entity_poly.pdbx_strand_id
1 'polypeptide(L)'
;TIEALPSINRNIQDYVRLDPRISQSDKSRGELTVGGQNPRYNAIRIDGVNTSDTFGLESNGFPTLRQPVSMDAIEAINIDVANYDTTITGATGAVIDAVTKSGTNEFHGSVYGTYRDKDMVGDHPETNSKFTGFEDEKTYGATFGGPIVKDKLFFFANYEKFERSRAASSYGPRGSGAVNEINLDPAYIAQAQQIARDVYGVDLGTSDAPTETKQEVEEYAVKIDWNINEDHRLSARFSKLEQTDPNLGGSSLSTGYSGHGMPTTGQALALSSRWFDVTKEVETSVVQLFSDWNENL
;
A
#
# COMPACT_ATOMS: atom_id res chain seq x y z
N THR A 1 -18.90 11.58 10.77
CA THR A 1 -17.49 11.30 11.09
C THR A 1 -17.03 10.06 10.31
N ILE A 2 -15.79 10.01 9.93
CA ILE A 2 -15.17 8.89 9.19
C ILE A 2 -15.36 7.57 9.96
N GLU A 3 -15.22 7.60 11.27
CA GLU A 3 -15.36 6.43 12.15
C GLU A 3 -16.76 5.77 12.12
N ALA A 4 -17.79 6.50 11.75
CA ALA A 4 -19.17 5.99 11.65
C ALA A 4 -19.48 5.32 10.31
N LEU A 5 -18.59 5.44 9.33
CA LEU A 5 -18.81 4.90 7.99
C LEU A 5 -18.18 3.52 7.87
N PRO A 6 -18.91 2.51 7.37
CA PRO A 6 -18.37 1.17 7.20
C PRO A 6 -17.30 1.17 6.10
N SER A 7 -16.14 0.61 6.40
CA SER A 7 -15.08 0.37 5.45
C SER A 7 -14.58 -1.07 5.59
N ILE A 8 -14.52 -1.79 4.48
CA ILE A 8 -14.03 -3.18 4.46
C ILE A 8 -12.51 -3.20 4.41
N ASN A 9 -11.93 -2.32 3.61
CA ASN A 9 -10.48 -2.30 3.38
C ASN A 9 -9.74 -1.29 4.28
N ARG A 10 -10.47 -0.44 5.01
CA ARG A 10 -9.92 0.63 5.86
C ARG A 10 -8.92 1.50 5.11
N ASN A 11 -9.30 1.94 3.92
CA ASN A 11 -8.49 2.82 3.09
C ASN A 11 -9.27 4.09 2.67
N ILE A 12 -8.55 5.13 2.27
CA ILE A 12 -9.14 6.42 1.86
C ILE A 12 -10.15 6.22 0.72
N GLN A 13 -9.89 5.30 -0.20
CA GLN A 13 -10.75 5.06 -1.36
C GLN A 13 -12.16 4.60 -0.96
N ASP A 14 -12.31 3.86 0.14
CA ASP A 14 -13.61 3.42 0.64
C ASP A 14 -14.50 4.59 1.05
N TYR A 15 -13.91 5.70 1.51
CA TYR A 15 -14.63 6.89 1.94
C TYR A 15 -14.84 7.86 0.78
N VAL A 16 -13.83 8.05 -0.05
CA VAL A 16 -13.88 8.97 -1.20
C VAL A 16 -14.93 8.53 -2.22
N ARG A 17 -15.15 7.24 -2.43
CA ARG A 17 -16.20 6.71 -3.32
C ARG A 17 -17.63 6.99 -2.85
N LEU A 18 -17.84 7.51 -1.65
CA LEU A 18 -19.15 7.95 -1.18
C LEU A 18 -19.59 9.26 -1.82
N ASP A 19 -18.66 10.03 -2.39
CA ASP A 19 -18.99 11.18 -3.21
C ASP A 19 -19.54 10.69 -4.58
N PRO A 20 -20.79 11.06 -4.95
CA PRO A 20 -21.42 10.59 -6.18
C PRO A 20 -20.71 11.02 -7.48
N ARG A 21 -19.79 12.00 -7.40
CA ARG A 21 -18.97 12.46 -8.53
C ARG A 21 -17.76 11.56 -8.79
N ILE A 22 -17.47 10.63 -7.87
CA ILE A 22 -16.33 9.75 -7.91
C ILE A 22 -16.81 8.32 -8.14
N SER A 23 -16.23 7.66 -9.12
CA SER A 23 -16.47 6.24 -9.38
C SER A 23 -15.19 5.42 -9.13
N GLN A 24 -15.38 4.20 -8.69
CA GLN A 24 -14.30 3.23 -8.53
C GLN A 24 -14.28 2.31 -9.75
N SER A 25 -13.31 2.51 -10.64
CA SER A 25 -13.19 1.73 -11.89
C SER A 25 -12.75 0.29 -11.62
N ASP A 26 -11.92 0.09 -10.61
CA ASP A 26 -11.50 -1.24 -10.15
C ASP A 26 -11.45 -1.27 -8.62
N LYS A 27 -12.35 -2.07 -8.02
CA LYS A 27 -12.44 -2.21 -6.56
C LYS A 27 -11.27 -2.97 -5.96
N SER A 28 -10.73 -3.94 -6.70
CA SER A 28 -9.64 -4.79 -6.21
C SER A 28 -8.31 -4.03 -6.16
N ARG A 29 -8.16 -3.05 -7.04
CA ARG A 29 -6.96 -2.21 -7.16
C ARG A 29 -7.12 -0.83 -6.53
N GLY A 30 -8.31 -0.48 -6.03
CA GLY A 30 -8.56 0.80 -5.39
C GLY A 30 -8.54 2.01 -6.34
N GLU A 31 -8.73 1.79 -7.66
CA GLU A 31 -8.69 2.85 -8.66
C GLU A 31 -9.88 3.79 -8.55
N LEU A 32 -9.64 5.09 -8.37
CA LEU A 32 -10.64 6.13 -8.29
C LEU A 32 -10.64 7.01 -9.54
N THR A 33 -11.79 7.12 -10.18
CA THR A 33 -12.00 7.94 -11.37
C THR A 33 -12.91 9.10 -11.06
N VAL A 34 -12.51 10.31 -11.41
CA VAL A 34 -13.31 11.52 -11.28
C VAL A 34 -13.57 12.09 -12.67
N GLY A 35 -14.85 12.26 -13.01
CA GLY A 35 -15.24 12.75 -14.34
C GLY A 35 -14.76 11.86 -15.50
N GLY A 36 -14.53 10.57 -15.27
CA GLY A 36 -14.05 9.63 -16.28
C GLY A 36 -12.55 9.74 -16.62
N GLN A 37 -11.79 10.54 -15.85
CA GLN A 37 -10.35 10.72 -16.08
C GLN A 37 -9.54 9.56 -15.45
N ASN A 38 -8.31 9.38 -15.95
CA ASN A 38 -7.40 8.38 -15.39
C ASN A 38 -7.10 8.70 -13.92
N PRO A 39 -7.07 7.69 -13.02
CA PRO A 39 -6.78 7.86 -11.59
C PRO A 39 -5.52 8.67 -11.26
N ARG A 40 -4.52 8.64 -12.15
CA ARG A 40 -3.25 9.40 -11.99
C ARG A 40 -3.39 10.91 -12.07
N TYR A 41 -4.53 11.41 -12.53
CA TYR A 41 -4.82 12.85 -12.58
C TYR A 41 -5.46 13.38 -11.29
N ASN A 42 -5.69 12.53 -10.30
CA ASN A 42 -6.07 12.95 -8.96
C ASN A 42 -4.83 13.30 -8.14
N ALA A 43 -4.91 14.36 -7.34
CA ALA A 43 -3.92 14.63 -6.32
C ALA A 43 -4.42 14.12 -4.97
N ILE A 44 -3.62 13.29 -4.32
CA ILE A 44 -3.89 12.81 -2.97
C ILE A 44 -2.88 13.46 -2.03
N ARG A 45 -3.39 14.21 -1.05
CA ARG A 45 -2.59 14.99 -0.12
C ARG A 45 -2.86 14.54 1.31
N ILE A 46 -1.84 14.59 2.14
CA ILE A 46 -1.95 14.36 3.59
C ILE A 46 -1.34 15.56 4.30
N ASP A 47 -2.15 16.28 5.09
CA ASP A 47 -1.80 17.56 5.72
C ASP A 47 -1.20 18.55 4.71
N GLY A 48 -1.81 18.65 3.52
CA GLY A 48 -1.39 19.54 2.45
C GLY A 48 -0.18 19.08 1.62
N VAL A 49 0.46 17.97 1.97
CA VAL A 49 1.60 17.42 1.21
C VAL A 49 1.13 16.38 0.21
N ASN A 50 1.56 16.51 -1.04
CA ASN A 50 1.23 15.55 -2.10
C ASN A 50 1.91 14.20 -1.83
N THR A 51 1.10 13.14 -1.74
CA THR A 51 1.51 11.75 -1.54
C THR A 51 1.14 10.86 -2.71
N SER A 52 0.75 11.46 -3.85
CA SER A 52 0.37 10.71 -5.05
C SER A 52 1.55 9.94 -5.63
N ASP A 53 1.24 8.82 -6.27
CA ASP A 53 2.23 8.01 -6.99
C ASP A 53 2.74 8.74 -8.24
N THR A 54 3.98 9.20 -8.20
CA THR A 54 4.65 9.90 -9.31
C THR A 54 5.17 8.93 -10.38
N PHE A 55 5.43 7.68 -10.02
CA PHE A 55 6.08 6.70 -10.89
C PHE A 55 5.14 5.64 -11.48
N GLY A 56 3.90 5.58 -11.02
CA GLY A 56 2.93 4.56 -11.43
C GLY A 56 3.23 3.19 -10.85
N LEU A 57 3.67 3.14 -9.60
CA LEU A 57 4.02 1.90 -8.89
C LEU A 57 2.79 1.09 -8.52
N GLU A 58 1.68 1.79 -8.18
CA GLU A 58 0.40 1.18 -7.85
C GLU A 58 -0.75 1.87 -8.59
N SER A 59 -1.85 1.16 -8.73
CA SER A 59 -3.03 1.67 -9.44
C SER A 59 -3.99 2.49 -8.58
N ASN A 60 -3.82 2.44 -7.25
CA ASN A 60 -4.68 3.12 -6.29
C ASN A 60 -4.37 4.62 -6.13
N GLY A 61 -3.34 5.12 -6.82
CA GLY A 61 -2.89 6.51 -6.75
C GLY A 61 -1.84 6.79 -5.66
N PHE A 62 -1.49 5.79 -4.84
CA PHE A 62 -0.38 5.84 -3.88
C PHE A 62 0.83 5.07 -4.41
N PRO A 63 2.05 5.35 -3.94
CA PRO A 63 3.24 4.56 -4.29
C PRO A 63 3.22 3.15 -3.71
N THR A 64 2.33 2.88 -2.76
CA THR A 64 2.19 1.62 -2.02
C THR A 64 0.75 1.11 -2.06
N LEU A 65 0.54 -0.17 -1.72
CA LEU A 65 -0.78 -0.80 -1.68
C LEU A 65 -1.76 -0.09 -0.72
N ARG A 66 -1.23 0.48 0.37
CA ARG A 66 -1.98 1.22 1.38
C ARG A 66 -1.61 2.70 1.33
N GLN A 67 -2.50 3.55 1.83
CA GLN A 67 -2.17 4.97 2.05
C GLN A 67 -1.05 5.11 3.10
N PRO A 68 -0.24 6.18 3.01
CA PRO A 68 0.91 6.38 3.90
C PRO A 68 0.56 6.83 5.33
N VAL A 69 -0.71 6.84 5.71
CA VAL A 69 -1.20 7.11 7.06
C VAL A 69 -2.45 6.29 7.32
N SER A 70 -2.52 5.61 8.47
CA SER A 70 -3.66 4.80 8.90
C SER A 70 -4.96 5.60 8.90
N MET A 71 -6.09 4.95 8.56
CA MET A 71 -7.42 5.57 8.64
C MET A 71 -7.78 6.02 10.05
N ASP A 72 -7.29 5.35 11.10
CA ASP A 72 -7.51 5.75 12.48
C ASP A 72 -6.73 7.00 12.88
N ALA A 73 -5.71 7.36 12.11
CA ALA A 73 -4.98 8.61 12.27
C ALA A 73 -5.57 9.77 11.46
N ILE A 74 -6.60 9.54 10.63
CA ILE A 74 -7.25 10.58 9.83
C ILE A 74 -8.44 11.15 10.60
N GLU A 75 -8.50 12.48 10.70
CA GLU A 75 -9.59 13.24 11.29
C GLU A 75 -10.66 13.58 10.26
N ALA A 76 -10.22 14.08 9.09
CA ALA A 76 -11.11 14.54 8.04
C ALA A 76 -10.55 14.22 6.64
N ILE A 77 -11.45 14.03 5.67
CA ILE A 77 -11.13 13.92 4.26
C ILE A 77 -11.95 14.98 3.53
N ASN A 78 -11.26 15.88 2.84
CA ASN A 78 -11.84 16.89 1.97
C ASN A 78 -11.67 16.45 0.51
N ILE A 79 -12.73 16.59 -0.27
CA ILE A 79 -12.73 16.24 -1.70
C ILE A 79 -13.14 17.46 -2.49
N ASP A 80 -12.21 17.95 -3.29
CA ASP A 80 -12.44 19.07 -4.19
C ASP A 80 -12.33 18.61 -5.64
N VAL A 81 -13.43 18.73 -6.37
CA VAL A 81 -13.52 18.38 -7.79
C VAL A 81 -13.48 19.66 -8.60
N ALA A 82 -12.57 19.74 -9.56
CA ALA A 82 -12.29 20.94 -10.34
C ALA A 82 -11.71 22.09 -9.49
N ASN A 83 -10.65 21.79 -8.77
CA ASN A 83 -9.91 22.77 -7.99
C ASN A 83 -9.17 23.75 -8.92
N TYR A 84 -9.38 25.07 -8.70
CA TYR A 84 -8.73 26.14 -9.44
C TYR A 84 -7.61 26.83 -8.64
N ASP A 85 -7.24 26.29 -7.48
CA ASP A 85 -6.14 26.83 -6.68
C ASP A 85 -4.79 26.56 -7.39
N THR A 86 -4.13 27.64 -7.77
CA THR A 86 -2.85 27.58 -8.49
C THR A 86 -1.68 27.09 -7.64
N THR A 87 -1.86 26.98 -6.34
CA THR A 87 -0.85 26.40 -5.42
C THR A 87 -0.87 24.89 -5.45
N ILE A 88 -1.94 24.27 -5.96
CA ILE A 88 -2.08 22.83 -6.07
C ILE A 88 -1.66 22.40 -7.48
N THR A 89 -0.61 21.62 -7.55
CA THR A 89 -0.05 21.11 -8.81
C THR A 89 -0.38 19.62 -8.99
N GLY A 90 -0.43 19.17 -10.26
CA GLY A 90 -0.56 17.76 -10.61
C GLY A 90 -1.97 17.18 -10.54
N ALA A 91 -3.00 18.02 -10.34
CA ALA A 91 -4.39 17.58 -10.34
C ALA A 91 -5.17 18.21 -11.51
N THR A 92 -5.73 17.38 -12.38
CA THR A 92 -6.77 17.77 -13.34
C THR A 92 -8.07 17.00 -13.10
N GLY A 93 -8.07 16.05 -12.17
CA GLY A 93 -9.20 15.33 -11.62
C GLY A 93 -9.66 15.93 -10.29
N ALA A 94 -9.67 15.12 -9.24
CA ALA A 94 -9.96 15.59 -7.88
C ALA A 94 -8.68 15.87 -7.09
N VAL A 95 -8.81 16.77 -6.12
CA VAL A 95 -7.90 16.91 -4.99
C VAL A 95 -8.54 16.25 -3.78
N ILE A 96 -7.89 15.23 -3.24
CA ILE A 96 -8.31 14.51 -2.04
C ILE A 96 -7.32 14.88 -0.95
N ASP A 97 -7.76 15.64 0.03
CA ASP A 97 -6.90 16.12 1.13
C ASP A 97 -7.35 15.47 2.44
N ALA A 98 -6.49 14.63 3.00
CA ALA A 98 -6.68 13.99 4.28
C ALA A 98 -5.95 14.78 5.36
N VAL A 99 -6.65 15.10 6.44
CA VAL A 99 -6.10 15.78 7.60
C VAL A 99 -5.88 14.76 8.71
N THR A 100 -4.67 14.73 9.27
CA THR A 100 -4.35 13.81 10.36
C THR A 100 -4.81 14.34 11.71
N LYS A 101 -5.16 13.43 12.61
CA LYS A 101 -5.52 13.75 14.00
C LYS A 101 -4.36 14.46 14.71
N SER A 102 -4.71 15.30 15.64
CA SER A 102 -3.81 15.99 16.56
C SER A 102 -4.06 15.55 18.00
N GLY A 103 -3.08 15.72 18.86
CA GLY A 103 -3.29 15.58 20.31
C GLY A 103 -4.23 16.64 20.84
N THR A 104 -4.88 16.34 21.96
CA THR A 104 -5.80 17.23 22.67
C THR A 104 -5.36 17.41 24.13
N ASN A 105 -6.13 18.16 24.93
CA ASN A 105 -5.87 18.34 26.37
C ASN A 105 -6.16 17.08 27.21
N GLU A 106 -6.72 16.04 26.58
CA GLU A 106 -6.98 14.74 27.19
C GLU A 106 -6.23 13.65 26.43
N PHE A 107 -5.79 12.62 27.13
CA PHE A 107 -5.18 11.46 26.49
C PHE A 107 -6.26 10.60 25.85
N HIS A 108 -6.08 10.32 24.58
CA HIS A 108 -6.92 9.43 23.80
C HIS A 108 -6.07 8.41 23.07
N GLY A 109 -6.58 7.20 22.91
CA GLY A 109 -5.93 6.16 22.15
C GLY A 109 -6.93 5.13 21.69
N SER A 110 -6.56 4.40 20.65
CA SER A 110 -7.32 3.27 20.12
C SER A 110 -6.39 2.12 19.83
N VAL A 111 -6.92 0.91 19.95
CA VAL A 111 -6.29 -0.32 19.45
C VAL A 111 -7.33 -1.03 18.61
N TYR A 112 -6.97 -1.45 17.43
CA TYR A 112 -7.87 -2.12 16.51
C TYR A 112 -7.20 -3.29 15.80
N GLY A 113 -8.04 -4.20 15.32
CA GLY A 113 -7.62 -5.31 14.49
C GLY A 113 -8.73 -5.74 13.56
N THR A 114 -8.39 -6.12 12.34
CA THR A 114 -9.30 -6.72 11.37
C THR A 114 -8.68 -7.97 10.78
N TYR A 115 -9.53 -8.95 10.52
CA TYR A 115 -9.17 -10.19 9.84
C TYR A 115 -10.23 -10.56 8.83
N ARG A 116 -9.80 -10.99 7.67
CA ARG A 116 -10.67 -11.63 6.68
C ARG A 116 -9.90 -12.69 5.92
N ASP A 117 -10.59 -13.70 5.47
CA ASP A 117 -10.07 -14.71 4.56
C ASP A 117 -10.90 -14.82 3.29
N LYS A 118 -10.45 -15.62 2.34
CA LYS A 118 -11.11 -15.82 1.05
C LYS A 118 -12.54 -16.37 1.17
N ASP A 119 -12.82 -17.17 2.21
CA ASP A 119 -14.13 -17.80 2.41
C ASP A 119 -15.18 -16.78 2.94
N MET A 120 -14.73 -15.63 3.46
CA MET A 120 -15.59 -14.49 3.82
C MET A 120 -15.96 -13.63 2.60
N VAL A 121 -15.32 -13.87 1.45
CA VAL A 121 -15.61 -13.17 0.19
C VAL A 121 -16.56 -14.03 -0.63
N GLY A 122 -17.69 -13.48 -1.07
CA GLY A 122 -18.65 -14.22 -1.89
C GLY A 122 -18.09 -14.60 -3.27
N ASP A 123 -18.71 -15.58 -3.89
CA ASP A 123 -18.41 -16.00 -5.26
C ASP A 123 -18.73 -14.89 -6.28
N HIS A 124 -18.06 -14.92 -7.42
CA HIS A 124 -18.32 -13.96 -8.49
C HIS A 124 -19.75 -14.12 -9.02
N PRO A 125 -20.58 -13.05 -9.04
CA PRO A 125 -22.02 -13.16 -9.27
C PRO A 125 -22.41 -13.68 -10.67
N GLU A 126 -21.55 -13.53 -11.67
CA GLU A 126 -21.83 -13.97 -13.05
C GLU A 126 -21.25 -15.36 -13.34
N THR A 127 -20.07 -15.66 -12.81
CA THR A 127 -19.34 -16.88 -13.16
C THR A 127 -19.41 -17.96 -12.07
N ASN A 128 -19.94 -17.64 -10.89
CA ASN A 128 -19.91 -18.48 -9.69
C ASN A 128 -18.50 -19.02 -9.36
N SER A 129 -17.46 -18.33 -9.84
CA SER A 129 -16.09 -18.69 -9.52
C SER A 129 -15.73 -18.19 -8.11
N LYS A 130 -15.01 -19.00 -7.38
CA LYS A 130 -14.53 -18.64 -6.05
C LYS A 130 -13.53 -17.48 -6.14
N PHE A 131 -13.54 -16.65 -5.12
CA PHE A 131 -12.56 -15.59 -4.97
C PHE A 131 -11.15 -16.17 -4.77
N THR A 132 -10.15 -15.63 -5.48
CA THR A 132 -8.74 -16.07 -5.44
C THR A 132 -7.74 -14.92 -5.26
N GLY A 133 -8.21 -13.73 -4.88
CA GLY A 133 -7.38 -12.53 -4.80
C GLY A 133 -6.39 -12.52 -3.62
N PHE A 134 -6.73 -13.24 -2.54
CA PHE A 134 -5.87 -13.48 -1.37
C PHE A 134 -6.34 -14.73 -0.64
N GLU A 135 -5.49 -15.29 0.23
CA GLU A 135 -5.86 -16.34 1.17
C GLU A 135 -6.40 -15.73 2.45
N ASP A 136 -5.65 -14.85 3.08
CA ASP A 136 -6.06 -14.05 4.22
C ASP A 136 -5.48 -12.64 4.22
N GLU A 137 -6.13 -11.74 4.95
CA GLU A 137 -5.65 -10.39 5.25
C GLU A 137 -5.84 -10.06 6.72
N LYS A 138 -4.83 -9.42 7.29
CA LYS A 138 -4.81 -8.95 8.68
C LYS A 138 -4.38 -7.50 8.72
N THR A 139 -5.09 -6.70 9.49
CA THR A 139 -4.67 -5.33 9.82
C THR A 139 -4.77 -5.16 11.32
N TYR A 140 -3.73 -4.64 11.94
CA TYR A 140 -3.76 -4.25 13.34
C TYR A 140 -2.96 -2.99 13.55
N GLY A 141 -3.41 -2.21 14.51
CA GLY A 141 -2.78 -0.93 14.78
C GLY A 141 -3.23 -0.32 16.10
N ALA A 142 -2.58 0.77 16.41
CA ALA A 142 -2.87 1.57 17.59
C ALA A 142 -2.63 3.04 17.32
N THR A 143 -3.40 3.88 18.02
CA THR A 143 -3.18 5.33 18.06
C THR A 143 -3.08 5.78 19.49
N PHE A 144 -2.30 6.83 19.75
CA PHE A 144 -2.20 7.47 21.05
C PHE A 144 -1.84 8.93 20.90
N GLY A 145 -2.54 9.79 21.63
CA GLY A 145 -2.30 11.23 21.62
C GLY A 145 -2.75 11.89 22.89
N GLY A 146 -2.24 13.10 23.12
CA GLY A 146 -2.57 13.90 24.29
C GLY A 146 -1.64 15.09 24.48
N PRO A 147 -1.72 15.78 25.64
CA PRO A 147 -0.91 16.94 25.93
C PRO A 147 0.47 16.54 26.46
N ILE A 148 1.53 17.13 25.92
CA ILE A 148 2.84 17.21 26.58
C ILE A 148 2.80 18.36 27.59
N VAL A 149 2.23 19.51 27.15
CA VAL A 149 1.92 20.65 27.98
C VAL A 149 0.50 21.09 27.67
N LYS A 150 -0.39 21.07 28.66
CA LYS A 150 -1.80 21.48 28.49
C LYS A 150 -1.90 22.84 27.81
N ASP A 151 -2.85 22.97 26.90
CA ASP A 151 -3.18 24.14 26.10
C ASP A 151 -2.07 24.60 25.13
N LYS A 152 -0.87 24.00 25.17
CA LYS A 152 0.29 24.49 24.42
C LYS A 152 0.93 23.47 23.52
N LEU A 153 1.25 22.27 24.01
CA LEU A 153 2.04 21.32 23.26
C LEU A 153 1.39 19.94 23.30
N PHE A 154 1.10 19.44 22.14
CA PHE A 154 0.39 18.17 21.95
C PHE A 154 1.19 17.22 21.10
N PHE A 155 0.95 15.93 21.26
CA PHE A 155 1.46 14.90 20.39
C PHE A 155 0.35 13.95 19.97
N PHE A 156 0.55 13.34 18.82
CA PHE A 156 -0.24 12.22 18.31
C PHE A 156 0.69 11.23 17.63
N ALA A 157 0.51 9.94 17.89
CA ALA A 157 1.27 8.86 17.28
C ALA A 157 0.34 7.75 16.81
N ASN A 158 0.67 7.11 15.71
CA ASN A 158 0.00 5.91 15.23
C ASN A 158 1.00 4.87 14.73
N TYR A 159 0.55 3.62 14.74
CA TYR A 159 1.20 2.47 14.15
C TYR A 159 0.15 1.57 13.53
N GLU A 160 0.39 1.10 12.30
CA GLU A 160 -0.43 0.09 11.64
C GLU A 160 0.44 -0.93 10.93
N LYS A 161 0.08 -2.21 11.04
CA LYS A 161 0.64 -3.27 10.21
C LYS A 161 -0.48 -3.98 9.46
N PHE A 162 -0.27 -4.12 8.15
CA PHE A 162 -1.12 -4.88 7.24
C PHE A 162 -0.34 -6.05 6.68
N GLU A 163 -0.96 -7.22 6.67
CA GLU A 163 -0.41 -8.45 6.11
C GLU A 163 -1.45 -9.07 5.16
N ARG A 164 -0.99 -9.51 4.00
CA ARG A 164 -1.83 -10.23 3.02
C ARG A 164 -1.10 -11.46 2.53
N SER A 165 -1.71 -12.62 2.76
CA SER A 165 -1.25 -13.88 2.18
C SER A 165 -1.94 -14.11 0.84
N ARG A 166 -1.17 -14.52 -0.16
CA ARG A 166 -1.65 -14.87 -1.49
C ARG A 166 -1.16 -16.25 -1.86
N ALA A 167 -1.98 -17.03 -2.58
CA ALA A 167 -1.49 -18.23 -3.23
C ALA A 167 -0.32 -17.84 -4.16
N ALA A 168 0.80 -18.51 -3.96
CA ALA A 168 1.95 -18.31 -4.84
C ALA A 168 1.65 -18.85 -6.24
N SER A 169 2.24 -18.25 -7.27
CA SER A 169 2.21 -18.81 -8.61
C SER A 169 2.97 -20.15 -8.59
N SER A 170 2.22 -21.25 -8.57
CA SER A 170 2.78 -22.59 -8.47
C SER A 170 3.34 -23.01 -9.82
N TYR A 171 4.64 -22.78 -10.02
CA TYR A 171 5.42 -23.35 -11.10
C TYR A 171 6.36 -24.41 -10.55
N GLY A 172 6.50 -25.52 -11.26
CA GLY A 172 7.42 -26.58 -10.85
C GLY A 172 7.85 -27.47 -12.03
N PRO A 173 8.88 -28.29 -11.85
CA PRO A 173 9.32 -29.24 -12.84
C PRO A 173 8.30 -30.36 -13.03
N ARG A 174 8.49 -31.19 -14.03
CA ARG A 174 7.66 -32.35 -14.32
C ARG A 174 7.55 -33.27 -13.08
N GLY A 175 6.30 -33.64 -12.74
CA GLY A 175 6.00 -34.51 -11.59
C GLY A 175 6.06 -33.82 -10.23
N SER A 176 6.17 -32.49 -10.18
CA SER A 176 6.15 -31.73 -8.91
C SER A 176 4.75 -31.58 -8.31
N GLY A 177 3.69 -31.78 -9.10
CA GLY A 177 2.31 -31.49 -8.69
C GLY A 177 1.97 -30.01 -8.69
N ALA A 178 2.84 -29.14 -9.23
CA ALA A 178 2.56 -27.72 -9.40
C ALA A 178 1.40 -27.49 -10.37
N VAL A 179 0.62 -26.44 -10.16
CA VAL A 179 -0.47 -26.07 -11.10
C VAL A 179 0.05 -25.83 -12.50
N ASN A 180 1.23 -25.26 -12.62
CA ASN A 180 1.91 -24.99 -13.87
C ASN A 180 3.17 -25.86 -13.96
N GLU A 181 3.01 -27.12 -14.35
CA GLU A 181 4.16 -27.99 -14.58
C GLU A 181 4.90 -27.60 -15.86
N ILE A 182 6.18 -27.37 -15.71
CA ILE A 182 7.11 -27.13 -16.80
C ILE A 182 7.66 -28.45 -17.25
N ASN A 183 7.73 -28.66 -18.58
CA ASN A 183 8.28 -29.88 -19.15
C ASN A 183 9.81 -29.96 -19.00
N LEU A 184 10.28 -29.90 -17.76
CA LEU A 184 11.68 -29.98 -17.36
C LEU A 184 11.84 -31.15 -16.40
N ASP A 185 12.76 -32.07 -16.74
CA ASP A 185 13.08 -33.18 -15.86
C ASP A 185 13.85 -32.68 -14.63
N PRO A 186 13.45 -33.05 -13.41
CA PRO A 186 14.16 -32.69 -12.18
C PRO A 186 15.65 -33.07 -12.18
N ALA A 187 16.04 -34.12 -12.90
CA ALA A 187 17.44 -34.52 -13.05
C ALA A 187 18.30 -33.44 -13.72
N TYR A 188 17.77 -32.69 -14.69
CA TYR A 188 18.49 -31.58 -15.32
C TYR A 188 18.67 -30.41 -14.37
N ILE A 189 17.70 -30.17 -13.50
CA ILE A 189 17.82 -29.13 -12.45
C ILE A 189 18.95 -29.52 -11.48
N ALA A 190 18.96 -30.76 -10.99
CA ALA A 190 19.99 -31.25 -10.11
C ALA A 190 21.39 -31.19 -10.76
N GLN A 191 21.49 -31.55 -12.03
CA GLN A 191 22.75 -31.44 -12.80
C GLN A 191 23.21 -29.97 -12.93
N ALA A 192 22.28 -29.06 -13.27
CA ALA A 192 22.60 -27.62 -13.38
C ALA A 192 23.07 -27.06 -12.03
N GLN A 193 22.41 -27.41 -10.91
CA GLN A 193 22.80 -27.03 -9.56
C GLN A 193 24.20 -27.57 -9.21
N GLN A 194 24.50 -28.83 -9.57
CA GLN A 194 25.82 -29.42 -9.33
C GLN A 194 26.92 -28.68 -10.13
N ILE A 195 26.70 -28.45 -11.42
CA ILE A 195 27.65 -27.72 -12.28
C ILE A 195 27.85 -26.30 -11.73
N ALA A 196 26.79 -25.61 -11.34
CA ALA A 196 26.89 -24.27 -10.78
C ALA A 196 27.75 -24.22 -9.52
N ARG A 197 27.59 -25.18 -8.62
CA ARG A 197 28.44 -25.26 -7.39
C ARG A 197 29.88 -25.65 -7.73
N ASP A 198 30.08 -26.70 -8.53
CA ASP A 198 31.40 -27.31 -8.71
C ASP A 198 32.31 -26.47 -9.63
N VAL A 199 31.73 -25.82 -10.65
CA VAL A 199 32.48 -25.06 -11.67
C VAL A 199 32.50 -23.56 -11.37
N TYR A 200 31.36 -23.01 -10.90
CA TYR A 200 31.19 -21.55 -10.73
C TYR A 200 31.14 -21.10 -9.29
N GLY A 201 31.06 -22.02 -8.31
CA GLY A 201 30.94 -21.67 -6.90
C GLY A 201 29.63 -20.95 -6.54
N VAL A 202 28.55 -21.15 -7.35
CA VAL A 202 27.26 -20.49 -7.20
C VAL A 202 26.20 -21.49 -6.77
N ASP A 203 25.41 -21.14 -5.79
CA ASP A 203 24.19 -21.89 -5.42
C ASP A 203 22.98 -21.35 -6.17
N LEU A 204 22.33 -22.20 -6.99
CA LEU A 204 21.10 -21.86 -7.71
C LEU A 204 19.84 -21.97 -6.83
N GLY A 205 19.97 -22.46 -5.62
CA GLY A 205 18.85 -22.66 -4.69
C GLY A 205 17.94 -23.83 -5.10
N THR A 206 16.66 -23.78 -4.71
CA THR A 206 15.67 -24.84 -4.95
C THR A 206 14.66 -24.48 -6.03
N SER A 207 14.04 -25.50 -6.62
CA SER A 207 12.84 -25.36 -7.47
C SER A 207 11.52 -25.41 -6.70
N ASP A 208 11.58 -25.71 -5.39
CA ASP A 208 10.40 -25.89 -4.54
C ASP A 208 9.86 -24.49 -4.15
N ALA A 209 8.94 -23.98 -4.95
CA ALA A 209 8.29 -22.70 -4.65
C ALA A 209 7.39 -22.83 -3.42
N PRO A 210 7.30 -21.76 -2.58
CA PRO A 210 6.35 -21.74 -1.49
C PRO A 210 4.93 -21.81 -2.04
N THR A 211 4.00 -22.36 -1.26
CA THR A 211 2.58 -22.42 -1.61
C THR A 211 1.89 -21.06 -1.47
N GLU A 212 2.45 -20.19 -0.62
CA GLU A 212 1.94 -18.87 -0.33
C GLU A 212 3.08 -17.85 -0.30
N THR A 213 2.75 -16.62 -0.68
CA THR A 213 3.60 -15.45 -0.49
C THR A 213 2.89 -14.46 0.43
N LYS A 214 3.66 -13.77 1.27
CA LYS A 214 3.15 -12.81 2.24
C LYS A 214 3.61 -11.41 1.89
N GLN A 215 2.66 -10.55 1.55
CA GLN A 215 2.87 -9.12 1.38
C GLN A 215 2.66 -8.42 2.71
N GLU A 216 3.57 -7.56 3.08
CA GLU A 216 3.52 -6.80 4.34
C GLU A 216 3.59 -5.31 4.07
N VAL A 217 2.81 -4.53 4.83
CA VAL A 217 2.90 -3.07 4.85
C VAL A 217 2.91 -2.64 6.30
N GLU A 218 3.93 -1.88 6.68
CA GLU A 218 4.10 -1.34 8.01
C GLU A 218 4.17 0.18 7.94
N GLU A 219 3.41 0.84 8.81
CA GLU A 219 3.30 2.29 8.82
C GLU A 219 3.33 2.83 10.25
N TYR A 220 4.06 3.91 10.45
CA TYR A 220 3.97 4.69 11.68
C TYR A 220 4.13 6.18 11.39
N ALA A 221 3.47 6.99 12.22
CA ALA A 221 3.63 8.43 12.18
C ALA A 221 3.61 9.03 13.59
N VAL A 222 4.30 10.15 13.72
CA VAL A 222 4.30 10.98 14.92
C VAL A 222 4.06 12.43 14.49
N LYS A 223 3.14 13.11 15.17
CA LYS A 223 2.82 14.51 14.97
C LYS A 223 2.94 15.27 16.27
N ILE A 224 3.48 16.45 16.20
CA ILE A 224 3.58 17.39 17.33
C ILE A 224 2.96 18.71 16.91
N ASP A 225 2.05 19.22 17.70
CA ASP A 225 1.39 20.50 17.52
C ASP A 225 1.75 21.42 18.69
N TRP A 226 2.30 22.58 18.40
CA TRP A 226 2.72 23.56 19.39
C TRP A 226 2.02 24.90 19.16
N ASN A 227 1.14 25.28 20.10
CA ASN A 227 0.58 26.61 20.19
C ASN A 227 1.60 27.51 20.87
N ILE A 228 2.39 28.24 20.08
CA ILE A 228 3.48 29.11 20.57
C ILE A 228 2.86 30.26 21.36
N ASN A 229 1.86 30.91 20.78
CA ASN A 229 0.99 31.93 21.39
C ASN A 229 -0.37 31.92 20.65
N GLU A 230 -1.19 32.95 20.86
CA GLU A 230 -2.54 33.08 20.28
C GLU A 230 -2.46 33.23 18.73
N ASP A 231 -1.40 33.84 18.22
CA ASP A 231 -1.24 34.16 16.79
C ASP A 231 -0.37 33.14 16.03
N HIS A 232 0.39 32.30 16.72
CA HIS A 232 1.37 31.42 16.09
C HIS A 232 1.24 29.99 16.56
N ARG A 233 1.08 29.09 15.59
CA ARG A 233 1.02 27.63 15.81
C ARG A 233 2.00 26.93 14.86
N LEU A 234 2.77 25.99 15.40
CA LEU A 234 3.67 25.12 14.63
C LEU A 234 3.15 23.68 14.69
N SER A 235 3.11 23.03 13.53
CA SER A 235 2.82 21.61 13.41
C SER A 235 4.02 20.91 12.75
N ALA A 236 4.46 19.80 13.31
CA ALA A 236 5.51 18.97 12.75
C ALA A 236 5.05 17.50 12.73
N ARG A 237 5.18 16.84 11.57
CA ARG A 237 4.85 15.43 11.39
C ARG A 237 5.99 14.68 10.73
N PHE A 238 6.28 13.51 11.24
CA PHE A 238 7.09 12.49 10.59
C PHE A 238 6.25 11.26 10.36
N SER A 239 6.35 10.66 9.19
CA SER A 239 5.73 9.37 8.89
C SER A 239 6.65 8.51 8.04
N LYS A 240 6.62 7.21 8.30
CA LYS A 240 7.30 6.20 7.49
C LYS A 240 6.34 5.07 7.18
N LEU A 241 6.35 4.64 5.93
CA LEU A 241 5.65 3.46 5.45
C LEU A 241 6.65 2.60 4.67
N GLU A 242 6.65 1.31 4.97
CA GLU A 242 7.43 0.30 4.27
C GLU A 242 6.51 -0.82 3.79
N GLN A 243 6.65 -1.20 2.52
CA GLN A 243 5.96 -2.33 1.91
C GLN A 243 6.98 -3.33 1.41
N THR A 244 6.77 -4.60 1.74
CA THR A 244 7.54 -5.72 1.19
C THR A 244 6.62 -6.65 0.42
N ASP A 245 6.99 -6.97 -0.82
CA ASP A 245 6.23 -7.83 -1.73
C ASP A 245 7.18 -8.90 -2.30
N PRO A 246 7.04 -10.20 -1.92
CA PRO A 246 7.87 -11.27 -2.44
C PRO A 246 7.62 -11.51 -3.92
N ASN A 247 8.70 -11.59 -4.69
CA ASN A 247 8.70 -11.93 -6.11
C ASN A 247 9.45 -13.25 -6.35
N LEU A 248 8.72 -14.27 -6.78
CA LEU A 248 9.27 -15.60 -7.03
C LEU A 248 9.99 -15.74 -8.39
N GLY A 249 10.32 -14.61 -9.02
CA GLY A 249 11.01 -14.58 -10.30
C GLY A 249 10.11 -14.90 -11.49
N GLY A 250 10.70 -14.95 -12.67
CA GLY A 250 9.99 -15.14 -13.93
C GLY A 250 9.96 -16.60 -14.38
N SER A 251 8.99 -17.41 -13.90
CA SER A 251 8.65 -18.70 -14.51
C SER A 251 7.62 -18.52 -15.62
N SER A 252 7.66 -19.34 -16.65
CA SER A 252 6.78 -19.24 -17.83
C SER A 252 6.52 -20.59 -18.48
N LEU A 253 5.30 -20.79 -18.95
CA LEU A 253 4.92 -21.93 -19.79
C LEU A 253 5.14 -21.71 -21.29
N SER A 254 5.38 -20.47 -21.71
CA SER A 254 5.49 -20.08 -23.11
C SER A 254 6.66 -19.13 -23.36
N THR A 255 6.98 -18.94 -24.64
CA THR A 255 7.92 -17.91 -25.07
C THR A 255 7.41 -16.51 -24.69
N GLY A 256 8.26 -15.68 -24.12
CA GLY A 256 7.90 -14.33 -23.67
C GLY A 256 9.04 -13.63 -22.96
N TYR A 257 8.69 -12.73 -22.09
CA TYR A 257 9.63 -12.06 -21.19
C TYR A 257 9.39 -12.55 -19.76
N SER A 258 10.48 -12.86 -19.06
CA SER A 258 10.40 -13.08 -17.61
C SER A 258 10.03 -11.79 -16.92
N GLY A 259 9.60 -11.87 -15.65
CA GLY A 259 9.29 -10.69 -14.83
C GLY A 259 10.44 -9.67 -14.68
N HIS A 260 11.64 -10.02 -15.15
CA HIS A 260 12.82 -9.16 -15.19
C HIS A 260 13.15 -8.64 -16.61
N GLY A 261 12.23 -8.72 -17.55
CA GLY A 261 12.45 -8.28 -18.92
C GLY A 261 13.42 -9.15 -19.74
N MET A 262 13.85 -10.30 -19.21
CA MET A 262 14.68 -11.24 -19.96
C MET A 262 13.83 -12.04 -20.92
N PRO A 263 14.22 -12.16 -22.20
CA PRO A 263 13.49 -12.98 -23.14
C PRO A 263 13.56 -14.46 -22.74
N THR A 264 12.42 -15.14 -22.78
CA THR A 264 12.32 -16.59 -22.59
C THR A 264 12.00 -17.25 -23.92
N THR A 265 12.77 -18.26 -24.30
CA THR A 265 12.57 -19.03 -25.52
C THR A 265 11.89 -20.36 -25.20
N GLY A 266 10.64 -20.31 -24.72
CA GLY A 266 9.89 -21.48 -24.29
C GLY A 266 9.64 -21.51 -22.82
N GLN A 267 9.49 -22.71 -22.25
CA GLN A 267 9.23 -22.89 -20.84
C GLN A 267 10.45 -22.53 -19.99
N ALA A 268 10.23 -21.82 -18.89
CA ALA A 268 11.28 -21.39 -17.98
C ALA A 268 10.85 -21.58 -16.53
N LEU A 269 11.76 -22.02 -15.67
CA LEU A 269 11.59 -22.17 -14.23
C LEU A 269 12.61 -21.29 -13.50
N ALA A 270 12.12 -20.39 -12.67
CA ALA A 270 12.97 -19.60 -11.77
C ALA A 270 13.27 -20.42 -10.50
N LEU A 271 14.55 -20.61 -10.20
CA LEU A 271 15.00 -21.21 -8.95
C LEU A 271 15.09 -20.13 -7.85
N SER A 272 15.19 -20.56 -6.60
CA SER A 272 15.11 -19.64 -5.45
C SER A 272 16.22 -18.57 -5.40
N SER A 273 17.34 -18.80 -6.07
CA SER A 273 18.38 -17.75 -6.26
C SER A 273 17.91 -16.55 -7.09
N ARG A 274 16.77 -16.68 -7.77
CA ARG A 274 16.14 -15.61 -8.57
C ARG A 274 14.97 -14.94 -7.84
N TRP A 275 14.60 -15.46 -6.68
CA TRP A 275 13.54 -14.86 -5.87
C TRP A 275 14.10 -13.69 -5.08
N PHE A 276 13.29 -12.69 -4.88
CA PHE A 276 13.68 -11.48 -4.16
C PHE A 276 12.44 -10.75 -3.63
N ASP A 277 12.65 -9.93 -2.63
CA ASP A 277 11.63 -9.02 -2.15
C ASP A 277 11.72 -7.67 -2.86
N VAL A 278 10.56 -7.16 -3.26
CA VAL A 278 10.42 -5.77 -3.72
C VAL A 278 10.01 -4.93 -2.53
N THR A 279 10.91 -4.06 -2.08
CA THR A 279 10.62 -3.15 -0.98
C THR A 279 10.34 -1.74 -1.52
N LYS A 280 9.28 -1.13 -1.03
CA LYS A 280 8.92 0.27 -1.28
C LYS A 280 8.91 0.99 0.05
N GLU A 281 9.64 2.07 0.15
CA GLU A 281 9.73 2.88 1.35
C GLU A 281 9.31 4.32 1.04
N VAL A 282 8.47 4.89 1.91
CA VAL A 282 8.04 6.28 1.84
C VAL A 282 8.27 6.94 3.19
N GLU A 283 9.18 7.89 3.22
CA GLU A 283 9.42 8.73 4.39
C GLU A 283 8.95 10.16 4.10
N THR A 284 8.22 10.74 5.04
CA THR A 284 7.71 12.10 4.91
C THR A 284 7.94 12.88 6.20
N SER A 285 8.60 14.03 6.08
CA SER A 285 8.74 15.00 7.16
C SER A 285 8.07 16.30 6.74
N VAL A 286 7.18 16.80 7.56
CA VAL A 286 6.42 18.04 7.30
C VAL A 286 6.56 18.96 8.50
N VAL A 287 6.84 20.23 8.26
CA VAL A 287 6.82 21.28 9.27
C VAL A 287 6.02 22.44 8.70
N GLN A 288 4.99 22.88 9.43
CA GLN A 288 4.10 23.96 9.03
C GLN A 288 4.00 24.98 10.15
N LEU A 289 4.17 26.25 9.81
CA LEU A 289 3.95 27.37 10.70
C LEU A 289 2.71 28.13 10.23
N PHE A 290 1.73 28.22 11.08
CA PHE A 290 0.54 29.06 10.90
C PHE A 290 0.75 30.33 11.74
N SER A 291 0.64 31.50 11.11
CA SER A 291 0.96 32.78 11.75
C SER A 291 0.03 33.87 11.28
N ASP A 292 -0.63 34.52 12.25
CA ASP A 292 -1.39 35.75 12.05
C ASP A 292 -0.52 36.91 12.53
N TRP A 293 -0.02 37.73 11.59
CA TRP A 293 0.91 38.81 11.92
C TRP A 293 0.21 40.11 12.28
N ASN A 294 -0.94 40.37 11.69
CA ASN A 294 -1.84 41.50 11.97
C ASN A 294 -3.17 41.33 11.21
N GLU A 295 -4.14 42.22 11.48
CA GLU A 295 -5.48 42.20 10.87
C GLU A 295 -5.49 42.31 9.33
N ASN A 296 -4.37 42.62 8.68
CA ASN A 296 -4.26 42.87 7.24
C ASN A 296 -3.32 41.91 6.49
N LEU A 297 -2.77 40.89 7.15
CA LEU A 297 -1.85 39.91 6.57
C LEU A 297 -2.35 38.50 6.81
#